data_f79edd28705f4e7acd0720614bf8480f
#
_entry.id   f79edd28705f4e7acd0720614bf8480f
#
_cell.length_a   1.000
_cell.length_b   1.000
_cell.length_c   1.000
_cell.angle_alpha   90.00
_cell.angle_beta   90.00
_cell.angle_gamma   90.00
#
_symmetry.space_group_name_H-M   'P 1'
#
loop_
_entity.id
_entity.type
_entity.pdbx_description
1 polymer ?
#
loop_
_entity_poly.entity_id
_entity_poly.type
_entity_poly.pdbx_seq_one_letter_code
_entity_poly.pdbx_strand_id
1 'polypeptide(L)'
;MLFSNFTEKARIAISEAHDAAAEMGHNYIGSEHLLMGLIREGSGVAAKVLEKNGVTAEKVKDKINEYIGIGVSLPQQTELPLTPRSKRILEMSALEARRLNHSYIGTEHLLMAIIRDGDGVAAKILESLGVNLPNFYTDTVRSIEGDVEMESQPGGEYHPNPNSSTPTLDQFGRDFTAIAKEGKFDPVIGRSKEIERVTQILSRRTKNNPCLIGEPGVGKTAVIEGLAQKIASGDVPEPLKTKRLVSVDLSSMVAGAKYRGEFEERLKKVVNEVLAAKNVILFIDEFHTIVGAGSAEGSMDASNILKPFLARGELQLIGATTLKEYKKYIEKDAALERRFQPVTVGEPTVEETVEILKGIRDKYEAHHSVTITDDALKAAATLSSRYITDRFLPDKAIDLIDEAASKKRLGSQT
;
A
#
# COMPACT_ATOMS: atom_id res chain seq x y z
N MET A 1 -21.95 -0.65 23.03
CA MET A 1 -22.63 -0.89 21.77
C MET A 1 -21.67 -1.68 20.85
N LEU A 2 -21.97 -2.96 20.58
CA LEU A 2 -21.03 -3.88 19.90
C LEU A 2 -20.82 -3.57 18.41
N PHE A 3 -21.71 -2.79 17.78
CA PHE A 3 -21.75 -2.62 16.31
C PHE A 3 -21.47 -1.20 15.80
N SER A 4 -21.02 -0.27 16.64
CA SER A 4 -20.84 1.14 16.25
C SER A 4 -19.76 1.36 15.18
N ASN A 5 -18.75 0.51 15.13
CA ASN A 5 -17.60 0.65 14.24
C ASN A 5 -17.64 -0.29 13.02
N PHE A 6 -18.74 -1.03 12.82
CA PHE A 6 -18.89 -1.90 11.65
C PHE A 6 -19.36 -1.08 10.44
N THR A 7 -18.75 -1.32 9.29
CA THR A 7 -19.19 -0.75 8.02
C THR A 7 -20.60 -1.23 7.68
N GLU A 8 -21.29 -0.53 6.78
CA GLU A 8 -22.60 -0.93 6.31
C GLU A 8 -22.59 -2.34 5.72
N LYS A 9 -21.60 -2.65 4.88
CA LYS A 9 -21.43 -3.99 4.30
C LYS A 9 -21.21 -5.08 5.36
N ALA A 10 -20.43 -4.80 6.39
CA ALA A 10 -20.23 -5.75 7.47
C ALA A 10 -21.51 -5.98 8.28
N ARG A 11 -22.35 -4.95 8.46
CA ARG A 11 -23.68 -5.10 9.10
C ARG A 11 -24.63 -5.91 8.23
N ILE A 12 -24.63 -5.67 6.91
CA ILE A 12 -25.42 -6.46 5.95
C ILE A 12 -24.98 -7.93 6.02
N ALA A 13 -23.66 -8.22 5.99
CA ALA A 13 -23.17 -9.59 6.11
C ALA A 13 -23.60 -10.29 7.40
N ILE A 14 -23.65 -9.57 8.54
CA ILE A 14 -24.17 -10.11 9.80
C ILE A 14 -25.69 -10.37 9.74
N SER A 15 -26.44 -9.50 9.09
CA SER A 15 -27.87 -9.70 8.84
C SER A 15 -28.13 -10.89 7.93
N GLU A 16 -27.37 -11.01 6.83
CA GLU A 16 -27.44 -12.17 5.92
C GLU A 16 -27.03 -13.48 6.63
N ALA A 17 -26.13 -13.43 7.60
CA ALA A 17 -25.79 -14.59 8.43
C ALA A 17 -26.99 -15.04 9.30
N HIS A 18 -27.74 -14.10 9.85
CA HIS A 18 -28.98 -14.39 10.59
C HIS A 18 -30.01 -15.05 9.68
N ASP A 19 -30.26 -14.47 8.50
CA ASP A 19 -31.23 -14.98 7.54
C ASP A 19 -30.84 -16.38 7.02
N ALA A 20 -29.55 -16.60 6.76
CA ALA A 20 -29.02 -17.90 6.39
C ALA A 20 -29.25 -18.95 7.49
N ALA A 21 -29.05 -18.60 8.77
CA ALA A 21 -29.31 -19.51 9.88
C ALA A 21 -30.80 -19.87 9.99
N ALA A 22 -31.67 -18.87 9.86
CA ALA A 22 -33.13 -19.09 9.88
C ALA A 22 -33.62 -19.97 8.71
N GLU A 23 -33.14 -19.71 7.50
CA GLU A 23 -33.44 -20.52 6.30
C GLU A 23 -32.98 -21.97 6.43
N MET A 24 -31.84 -22.20 7.09
CA MET A 24 -31.30 -23.54 7.34
C MET A 24 -31.93 -24.23 8.55
N GLY A 25 -32.84 -23.57 9.26
CA GLY A 25 -33.55 -24.12 10.41
C GLY A 25 -32.70 -24.24 11.68
N HIS A 26 -31.63 -23.43 11.75
CA HIS A 26 -30.75 -23.38 12.93
C HIS A 26 -31.25 -22.32 13.92
N ASN A 27 -31.25 -22.64 15.21
CA ASN A 27 -31.69 -21.77 16.30
C ASN A 27 -30.54 -20.92 16.91
N TYR A 28 -29.44 -20.75 16.17
CA TYR A 28 -28.28 -19.97 16.54
C TYR A 28 -27.53 -19.47 15.30
N ILE A 29 -26.70 -18.43 15.48
CA ILE A 29 -25.80 -17.92 14.45
C ILE A 29 -24.39 -18.42 14.77
N GLY A 30 -23.90 -19.40 14.01
CA GLY A 30 -22.55 -19.96 14.11
C GLY A 30 -21.54 -19.27 13.16
N SER A 31 -20.26 -19.69 13.21
CA SER A 31 -19.22 -19.21 12.33
C SER A 31 -19.52 -19.48 10.84
N GLU A 32 -20.13 -20.61 10.55
CA GLU A 32 -20.58 -21.03 9.21
C GLU A 32 -21.63 -20.09 8.63
N HIS A 33 -22.52 -19.58 9.47
CA HIS A 33 -23.50 -18.59 9.04
C HIS A 33 -22.86 -17.24 8.78
N LEU A 34 -21.86 -16.84 9.58
CA LEU A 34 -21.07 -15.63 9.31
C LEU A 34 -20.34 -15.74 7.98
N LEU A 35 -19.77 -16.91 7.66
CA LEU A 35 -19.15 -17.17 6.35
C LEU A 35 -20.17 -17.07 5.20
N MET A 36 -21.36 -17.66 5.37
CA MET A 36 -22.45 -17.55 4.39
C MET A 36 -22.90 -16.10 4.19
N GLY A 37 -23.03 -15.35 5.28
CA GLY A 37 -23.40 -13.93 5.23
C GLY A 37 -22.39 -13.07 4.48
N LEU A 38 -21.09 -13.34 4.65
CA LEU A 38 -20.03 -12.66 3.89
C LEU A 38 -20.12 -12.94 2.38
N ILE A 39 -20.51 -14.16 1.99
CA ILE A 39 -20.68 -14.51 0.58
C ILE A 39 -21.95 -13.85 0.01
N ARG A 40 -23.05 -13.83 0.76
CA ARG A 40 -24.34 -13.28 0.31
C ARG A 40 -24.32 -11.75 0.19
N GLU A 41 -23.57 -11.07 1.04
CA GLU A 41 -23.38 -9.62 0.92
C GLU A 41 -22.84 -9.24 -0.48
N GLY A 42 -21.95 -10.05 -1.04
CA GLY A 42 -21.59 -10.10 -2.46
C GLY A 42 -20.74 -8.96 -2.99
N SER A 43 -20.65 -7.81 -2.31
CA SER A 43 -19.97 -6.60 -2.81
C SER A 43 -18.72 -6.21 -2.02
N GLY A 44 -18.54 -6.76 -0.82
CA GLY A 44 -17.41 -6.49 0.06
C GLY A 44 -16.13 -7.22 -0.34
N VAL A 45 -15.02 -6.82 0.29
CA VAL A 45 -13.69 -7.45 0.06
C VAL A 45 -13.74 -8.95 0.33
N ALA A 46 -14.41 -9.36 1.42
CA ALA A 46 -14.55 -10.78 1.77
C ALA A 46 -15.23 -11.59 0.66
N ALA A 47 -16.35 -11.09 0.11
CA ALA A 47 -17.08 -11.76 -0.95
C ALA A 47 -16.21 -11.96 -2.20
N LYS A 48 -15.49 -10.93 -2.62
CA LYS A 48 -14.57 -10.99 -3.77
C LYS A 48 -13.45 -12.02 -3.56
N VAL A 49 -12.86 -12.04 -2.36
CA VAL A 49 -11.77 -12.98 -2.02
C VAL A 49 -12.30 -14.42 -1.98
N LEU A 50 -13.48 -14.64 -1.42
CA LEU A 50 -14.14 -15.94 -1.39
C LEU A 50 -14.45 -16.45 -2.80
N GLU A 51 -15.04 -15.61 -3.65
CA GLU A 51 -15.37 -15.93 -5.05
C GLU A 51 -14.10 -16.25 -5.86
N LYS A 52 -13.06 -15.45 -5.74
CA LYS A 52 -11.76 -15.67 -6.42
C LYS A 52 -11.14 -17.03 -6.05
N ASN A 53 -11.36 -17.51 -4.85
CA ASN A 53 -10.91 -18.83 -4.39
C ASN A 53 -11.93 -19.94 -4.62
N GLY A 54 -12.98 -19.69 -5.40
CA GLY A 54 -13.98 -20.68 -5.78
C GLY A 54 -14.91 -21.12 -4.64
N VAL A 55 -14.99 -20.31 -3.56
CA VAL A 55 -15.90 -20.52 -2.42
C VAL A 55 -17.23 -19.85 -2.72
N THR A 56 -18.22 -20.64 -3.12
CA THR A 56 -19.56 -20.15 -3.50
C THR A 56 -20.59 -20.49 -2.42
N ALA A 57 -21.71 -19.76 -2.42
CA ALA A 57 -22.82 -19.98 -1.48
C ALA A 57 -23.36 -21.43 -1.54
N GLU A 58 -23.45 -21.99 -2.74
CA GLU A 58 -23.93 -23.39 -2.93
C GLU A 58 -23.00 -24.39 -2.26
N LYS A 59 -21.68 -24.29 -2.53
CA LYS A 59 -20.68 -25.18 -1.95
C LYS A 59 -20.63 -25.10 -0.43
N VAL A 60 -20.73 -23.87 0.10
CA VAL A 60 -20.74 -23.64 1.55
C VAL A 60 -22.03 -24.21 2.17
N LYS A 61 -23.18 -24.02 1.54
CA LYS A 61 -24.45 -24.60 1.97
C LYS A 61 -24.41 -26.12 2.01
N ASP A 62 -23.86 -26.77 0.98
CA ASP A 62 -23.69 -28.22 0.92
C ASP A 62 -22.81 -28.73 2.06
N LYS A 63 -21.72 -28.03 2.37
CA LYS A 63 -20.82 -28.35 3.48
C LYS A 63 -21.46 -28.11 4.85
N ILE A 64 -22.27 -27.07 5.01
CA ILE A 64 -23.05 -26.87 6.24
C ILE A 64 -24.01 -28.05 6.44
N ASN A 65 -24.68 -28.48 5.38
CA ASN A 65 -25.58 -29.66 5.45
C ASN A 65 -24.82 -30.95 5.80
N GLU A 66 -23.60 -31.11 5.26
CA GLU A 66 -22.76 -32.28 5.55
C GLU A 66 -22.29 -32.33 7.01
N TYR A 67 -21.88 -31.17 7.58
CA TYR A 67 -21.28 -31.11 8.94
C TYR A 67 -22.30 -30.95 10.07
N ILE A 68 -23.42 -30.27 9.83
CA ILE A 68 -24.38 -29.87 10.86
C ILE A 68 -25.78 -30.41 10.57
N GLY A 69 -26.12 -30.58 9.29
CA GLY A 69 -27.47 -30.82 8.81
C GLY A 69 -28.25 -29.52 8.59
N ILE A 70 -29.39 -29.67 7.89
CA ILE A 70 -30.36 -28.59 7.66
C ILE A 70 -31.68 -28.98 8.25
N GLY A 71 -32.25 -28.11 9.08
CA GLY A 71 -33.56 -28.29 9.71
C GLY A 71 -34.71 -27.69 8.90
N VAL A 72 -35.83 -27.50 9.57
CA VAL A 72 -36.99 -26.79 9.02
C VAL A 72 -36.77 -25.29 9.14
N SER A 73 -36.91 -24.55 8.03
CA SER A 73 -36.75 -23.09 8.00
C SER A 73 -37.58 -22.41 9.07
N LEU A 74 -36.95 -21.48 9.78
CA LEU A 74 -37.59 -20.66 10.84
C LEU A 74 -38.15 -19.36 10.24
N PRO A 75 -39.17 -18.77 10.88
CA PRO A 75 -39.66 -17.43 10.48
C PRO A 75 -38.51 -16.41 10.53
N GLN A 76 -38.44 -15.51 9.53
CA GLN A 76 -37.39 -14.49 9.42
C GLN A 76 -37.33 -13.51 10.62
N GLN A 77 -38.39 -13.37 11.38
CA GLN A 77 -38.48 -12.50 12.56
C GLN A 77 -38.02 -13.20 13.86
N THR A 78 -37.48 -14.43 13.78
CA THR A 78 -36.99 -15.15 14.97
C THR A 78 -35.67 -14.56 15.40
N GLU A 79 -35.57 -14.05 16.63
CA GLU A 79 -34.28 -13.63 17.19
C GLU A 79 -33.38 -14.86 17.43
N LEU A 80 -32.27 -14.92 16.73
CA LEU A 80 -31.29 -16.00 16.85
C LEU A 80 -30.06 -15.53 17.63
N PRO A 81 -29.68 -16.22 18.71
CA PRO A 81 -28.49 -15.86 19.47
C PRO A 81 -27.21 -16.20 18.72
N LEU A 82 -26.21 -15.35 18.83
CA LEU A 82 -24.85 -15.65 18.41
C LEU A 82 -24.22 -16.72 19.33
N THR A 83 -23.57 -17.72 18.74
CA THR A 83 -22.76 -18.66 19.52
C THR A 83 -21.61 -17.93 20.24
N PRO A 84 -21.07 -18.49 21.35
CA PRO A 84 -19.89 -17.92 22.00
C PRO A 84 -18.71 -17.72 21.03
N ARG A 85 -18.55 -18.63 20.07
CA ARG A 85 -17.52 -18.55 19.03
C ARG A 85 -17.79 -17.39 18.07
N SER A 86 -19.02 -17.24 17.58
CA SER A 86 -19.37 -16.11 16.71
C SER A 86 -19.18 -14.75 17.39
N LYS A 87 -19.51 -14.64 18.68
CA LYS A 87 -19.20 -13.44 19.47
C LYS A 87 -17.70 -13.17 19.52
N ARG A 88 -16.89 -14.20 19.76
CA ARG A 88 -15.42 -14.09 19.76
C ARG A 88 -14.89 -13.67 18.40
N ILE A 89 -15.42 -14.18 17.29
CA ILE A 89 -15.04 -13.79 15.92
C ILE A 89 -15.35 -12.29 15.71
N LEU A 90 -16.51 -11.80 16.13
CA LEU A 90 -16.84 -10.37 16.04
C LEU A 90 -15.90 -9.50 16.89
N GLU A 91 -15.49 -9.95 18.07
CA GLU A 91 -14.48 -9.25 18.88
C GLU A 91 -13.08 -9.31 18.24
N MET A 92 -12.69 -10.45 17.69
CA MET A 92 -11.44 -10.62 16.95
C MET A 92 -11.38 -9.75 15.70
N SER A 93 -12.50 -9.52 15.00
CA SER A 93 -12.52 -8.65 13.83
C SER A 93 -12.13 -7.20 14.17
N ALA A 94 -12.49 -6.73 15.38
CA ALA A 94 -12.02 -5.43 15.88
C ALA A 94 -10.51 -5.40 16.15
N LEU A 95 -9.93 -6.53 16.58
CA LEU A 95 -8.48 -6.65 16.75
C LEU A 95 -7.77 -6.69 15.40
N GLU A 96 -8.33 -7.39 14.40
CA GLU A 96 -7.78 -7.41 13.04
C GLU A 96 -7.80 -6.00 12.41
N ALA A 97 -8.90 -5.25 12.56
CA ALA A 97 -8.99 -3.86 12.10
C ALA A 97 -7.89 -2.98 12.74
N ARG A 98 -7.68 -3.09 14.06
CA ARG A 98 -6.61 -2.35 14.75
C ARG A 98 -5.22 -2.73 14.28
N ARG A 99 -4.97 -4.02 13.95
CA ARG A 99 -3.67 -4.48 13.42
C ARG A 99 -3.35 -3.90 12.05
N LEU A 100 -4.38 -3.65 11.26
CA LEU A 100 -4.27 -2.99 9.96
C LEU A 100 -4.39 -1.46 10.06
N ASN A 101 -4.43 -0.93 11.29
CA ASN A 101 -4.54 0.51 11.54
C ASN A 101 -5.85 1.13 11.00
N HIS A 102 -6.93 0.32 10.86
CA HIS A 102 -8.22 0.77 10.40
C HIS A 102 -9.10 1.25 11.57
N SER A 103 -9.82 2.34 11.37
CA SER A 103 -10.78 2.89 12.34
C SER A 103 -12.17 2.25 12.25
N TYR A 104 -12.40 1.40 11.24
CA TYR A 104 -13.66 0.71 10.94
C TYR A 104 -13.46 -0.81 10.90
N ILE A 105 -14.56 -1.56 11.02
CA ILE A 105 -14.58 -3.03 10.89
C ILE A 105 -15.37 -3.39 9.63
N GLY A 106 -14.67 -3.79 8.57
CA GLY A 106 -15.24 -4.23 7.30
C GLY A 106 -15.44 -5.75 7.21
N THR A 107 -15.98 -6.19 6.07
CA THR A 107 -16.19 -7.63 5.77
C THR A 107 -14.87 -8.41 5.76
N GLU A 108 -13.79 -7.80 5.33
CA GLU A 108 -12.43 -8.33 5.33
C GLU A 108 -11.95 -8.70 6.74
N HIS A 109 -12.18 -7.84 7.71
CA HIS A 109 -11.80 -8.09 9.10
C HIS A 109 -12.58 -9.24 9.71
N LEU A 110 -13.86 -9.38 9.34
CA LEU A 110 -14.69 -10.53 9.71
C LEU A 110 -14.14 -11.83 9.11
N LEU A 111 -13.77 -11.83 7.83
CA LEU A 111 -13.18 -12.99 7.16
C LEU A 111 -11.84 -13.36 7.80
N MET A 112 -10.97 -12.40 8.06
CA MET A 112 -9.69 -12.60 8.73
C MET A 112 -9.86 -13.20 10.13
N ALA A 113 -10.85 -12.75 10.88
CA ALA A 113 -11.18 -13.28 12.19
C ALA A 113 -11.67 -14.74 12.13
N ILE A 114 -12.48 -15.10 11.12
CA ILE A 114 -12.92 -16.48 10.86
C ILE A 114 -11.72 -17.38 10.56
N ILE A 115 -10.82 -16.94 9.69
CA ILE A 115 -9.62 -17.70 9.30
C ILE A 115 -8.71 -17.90 10.52
N ARG A 116 -8.57 -16.88 11.35
CA ARG A 116 -7.70 -16.90 12.51
C ARG A 116 -8.24 -17.73 13.68
N ASP A 117 -9.56 -17.81 13.82
CA ASP A 117 -10.20 -18.71 14.79
C ASP A 117 -9.82 -20.17 14.52
N GLY A 118 -9.61 -20.56 13.25
CA GLY A 118 -8.98 -21.80 12.78
C GLY A 118 -9.72 -23.10 13.09
N ASP A 119 -10.38 -23.21 14.24
CA ASP A 119 -11.04 -24.44 14.73
C ASP A 119 -12.56 -24.45 14.53
N GLY A 120 -13.13 -23.37 13.94
CA GLY A 120 -14.55 -23.24 13.72
C GLY A 120 -15.06 -24.05 12.53
N VAL A 121 -16.39 -24.25 12.49
CA VAL A 121 -17.03 -24.93 11.35
C VAL A 121 -16.73 -24.20 10.04
N ALA A 122 -16.73 -22.86 10.04
CA ALA A 122 -16.35 -22.06 8.88
C ALA A 122 -14.95 -22.37 8.36
N ALA A 123 -13.96 -22.48 9.26
CA ALA A 123 -12.58 -22.80 8.90
C ALA A 123 -12.49 -24.23 8.29
N LYS A 124 -13.15 -25.19 8.89
CA LYS A 124 -13.23 -26.57 8.37
C LYS A 124 -13.91 -26.63 6.99
N ILE A 125 -14.95 -25.84 6.77
CA ILE A 125 -15.60 -25.73 5.46
C ILE A 125 -14.60 -25.18 4.42
N LEU A 126 -13.90 -24.09 4.74
CA LEU A 126 -12.89 -23.51 3.84
C LEU A 126 -11.79 -24.52 3.48
N GLU A 127 -11.25 -25.22 4.48
CA GLU A 127 -10.25 -26.28 4.25
C GLU A 127 -10.78 -27.42 3.40
N SER A 128 -12.03 -27.87 3.64
CA SER A 128 -12.66 -28.95 2.86
C SER A 128 -12.92 -28.56 1.40
N LEU A 129 -13.02 -27.26 1.11
CA LEU A 129 -13.12 -26.71 -0.24
C LEU A 129 -11.74 -26.48 -0.88
N GLY A 130 -10.65 -26.91 -0.23
CA GLY A 130 -9.29 -26.82 -0.75
C GLY A 130 -8.61 -25.49 -0.47
N VAL A 131 -9.18 -24.63 0.37
CA VAL A 131 -8.58 -23.35 0.74
C VAL A 131 -7.49 -23.55 1.78
N ASN A 132 -6.27 -23.08 1.49
CA ASN A 132 -5.19 -23.02 2.45
C ASN A 132 -5.35 -21.76 3.33
N LEU A 133 -5.76 -21.93 4.58
CA LEU A 133 -6.10 -20.80 5.48
C LEU A 133 -4.98 -19.77 5.65
N PRO A 134 -3.68 -20.12 5.84
CA PRO A 134 -2.59 -19.15 5.89
C PRO A 134 -2.44 -18.31 4.62
N ASN A 135 -2.53 -18.93 3.44
CA ASN A 135 -2.47 -18.24 2.16
C ASN A 135 -3.70 -17.36 1.96
N PHE A 136 -4.86 -17.86 2.35
CA PHE A 136 -6.13 -17.17 2.24
C PHE A 136 -6.18 -15.91 3.12
N TYR A 137 -5.61 -15.98 4.32
CA TYR A 137 -5.41 -14.82 5.19
C TYR A 137 -4.56 -13.77 4.49
N THR A 138 -3.43 -14.17 3.88
CA THR A 138 -2.54 -13.28 3.16
C THR A 138 -3.23 -12.66 1.93
N ASP A 139 -4.02 -13.44 1.21
CA ASP A 139 -4.79 -12.95 0.05
C ASP A 139 -5.88 -11.96 0.47
N THR A 140 -6.50 -12.17 1.65
CA THR A 140 -7.45 -11.22 2.22
C THR A 140 -6.77 -9.90 2.57
N VAL A 141 -5.60 -9.93 3.22
CA VAL A 141 -4.80 -8.72 3.52
C VAL A 141 -4.45 -7.98 2.23
N ARG A 142 -3.96 -8.68 1.21
CA ARG A 142 -3.63 -8.08 -0.09
C ARG A 142 -4.85 -7.44 -0.78
N SER A 143 -6.02 -8.05 -0.63
CA SER A 143 -7.25 -7.51 -1.21
C SER A 143 -7.75 -6.26 -0.48
N ILE A 144 -7.43 -6.12 0.82
CA ILE A 144 -7.69 -4.89 1.58
C ILE A 144 -6.78 -3.76 1.08
N GLU A 145 -5.49 -4.06 0.92
CA GLU A 145 -4.53 -3.09 0.39
C GLU A 145 -4.93 -2.64 -1.03
N GLY A 146 -5.50 -3.53 -1.83
CA GLY A 146 -6.04 -3.22 -3.16
C GLY A 146 -7.37 -2.42 -3.13
N ASP A 147 -8.26 -2.64 -2.18
CA ASP A 147 -9.54 -1.91 -2.07
C ASP A 147 -9.40 -0.56 -1.33
N VAL A 148 -8.41 -0.40 -0.44
CA VAL A 148 -8.07 0.90 0.17
C VAL A 148 -7.44 1.83 -0.86
N GLU A 149 -6.76 1.28 -1.88
CA GLU A 149 -6.31 2.05 -3.04
C GLU A 149 -7.45 2.48 -3.98
N MET A 150 -8.64 1.88 -3.90
CA MET A 150 -9.81 2.31 -4.68
C MET A 150 -10.56 3.52 -4.09
N GLU A 151 -10.39 3.84 -2.80
CA GLU A 151 -11.01 5.03 -2.20
C GLU A 151 -10.04 6.21 -1.98
N SER A 152 -8.74 6.03 -2.20
CA SER A 152 -7.78 7.12 -1.98
C SER A 152 -6.49 7.03 -2.80
N GLN A 153 -6.54 6.70 -4.09
CA GLN A 153 -5.61 7.18 -5.15
C GLN A 153 -5.80 6.42 -6.48
N PRO A 154 -5.67 7.06 -7.67
CA PRO A 154 -5.67 6.39 -8.96
C PRO A 154 -4.31 5.72 -9.22
N GLY A 155 -4.18 4.44 -8.94
CA GLY A 155 -2.97 3.68 -9.18
C GLY A 155 -3.32 2.22 -9.53
N GLY A 156 -3.13 1.87 -10.82
CA GLY A 156 -3.55 0.60 -11.41
C GLY A 156 -3.03 -0.66 -10.75
N GLU A 157 -3.85 -1.69 -10.82
CA GLU A 157 -3.53 -3.08 -10.47
C GLU A 157 -2.28 -3.55 -11.23
N TYR A 158 -1.23 -3.87 -10.49
CA TYR A 158 -0.07 -4.55 -11.06
C TYR A 158 -0.32 -6.06 -11.00
N HIS A 159 -0.84 -6.62 -12.08
CA HIS A 159 -0.80 -8.07 -12.29
C HIS A 159 0.65 -8.46 -12.57
N PRO A 160 1.29 -9.33 -11.77
CA PRO A 160 2.60 -9.85 -12.14
C PRO A 160 2.43 -10.55 -13.48
N ASN A 161 3.08 -10.02 -14.50
CA ASN A 161 3.12 -10.66 -15.81
C ASN A 161 3.86 -12.00 -15.62
N PRO A 162 3.22 -13.17 -15.85
CA PRO A 162 3.87 -14.47 -15.68
C PRO A 162 5.11 -14.64 -16.55
N ASN A 163 5.33 -13.75 -17.52
CA ASN A 163 6.52 -13.67 -18.36
C ASN A 163 7.49 -12.55 -17.93
N SER A 164 7.34 -11.96 -16.73
CA SER A 164 8.27 -10.95 -16.25
C SER A 164 9.64 -11.54 -15.98
N SER A 165 10.68 -10.84 -16.43
CA SER A 165 12.09 -11.17 -16.11
C SER A 165 12.44 -10.86 -14.64
N THR A 166 11.55 -10.23 -13.86
CA THR A 166 11.78 -9.75 -12.50
C THR A 166 10.59 -10.02 -11.57
N PRO A 167 10.16 -11.30 -11.40
CA PRO A 167 8.93 -11.61 -10.67
C PRO A 167 8.98 -11.24 -9.17
N THR A 168 10.13 -11.40 -8.51
CA THR A 168 10.27 -11.04 -7.10
C THR A 168 10.29 -9.52 -6.92
N LEU A 169 10.97 -8.80 -7.83
CA LEU A 169 10.96 -7.34 -7.82
C LEU A 169 9.54 -6.81 -8.04
N ASP A 170 8.78 -7.38 -8.96
CA ASP A 170 7.43 -6.95 -9.27
C ASP A 170 6.45 -7.23 -8.10
N GLN A 171 6.77 -8.18 -7.22
CA GLN A 171 5.99 -8.47 -6.02
C GLN A 171 6.18 -7.41 -4.92
N PHE A 172 7.39 -6.87 -4.76
CA PHE A 172 7.75 -5.93 -3.68
C PHE A 172 8.07 -4.53 -4.20
N GLY A 173 7.96 -4.32 -5.51
CA GLY A 173 8.27 -3.08 -6.18
C GLY A 173 7.06 -2.50 -6.92
N ARG A 174 7.06 -1.17 -7.06
CA ARG A 174 6.09 -0.42 -7.86
C ARG A 174 6.80 0.16 -9.08
N ASP A 175 6.38 -0.25 -10.28
CA ASP A 175 6.98 0.23 -11.54
C ASP A 175 6.47 1.62 -11.90
N PHE A 176 7.23 2.65 -11.54
CA PHE A 176 6.89 4.05 -11.82
C PHE A 176 6.87 4.35 -13.31
N THR A 177 7.69 3.67 -14.11
CA THR A 177 7.70 3.86 -15.57
C THR A 177 6.41 3.33 -16.21
N ALA A 178 5.90 2.20 -15.73
CA ALA A 178 4.62 1.66 -16.19
C ALA A 178 3.46 2.59 -15.80
N ILE A 179 3.41 3.04 -14.55
CA ILE A 179 2.40 3.98 -14.03
C ILE A 179 2.43 5.30 -14.80
N ALA A 180 3.63 5.81 -15.13
CA ALA A 180 3.79 7.02 -15.93
C ALA A 180 3.25 6.86 -17.36
N LYS A 181 3.45 5.70 -17.99
CA LYS A 181 2.87 5.39 -19.31
C LYS A 181 1.34 5.35 -19.30
N GLU A 182 0.75 4.97 -18.18
CA GLU A 182 -0.71 4.98 -17.99
C GLU A 182 -1.26 6.39 -17.66
N GLY A 183 -0.39 7.39 -17.50
CA GLY A 183 -0.79 8.77 -17.19
C GLY A 183 -1.36 8.95 -15.78
N LYS A 184 -1.03 8.05 -14.85
CA LYS A 184 -1.61 8.03 -13.49
C LYS A 184 -0.89 8.94 -12.49
N PHE A 185 0.28 9.47 -12.83
CA PHE A 185 0.98 10.43 -11.96
C PHE A 185 0.44 11.84 -12.12
N ASP A 186 0.57 12.61 -11.06
CA ASP A 186 0.33 14.05 -11.10
C ASP A 186 1.40 14.77 -11.93
N PRO A 187 1.08 15.91 -12.53
CA PRO A 187 2.09 16.72 -13.19
C PRO A 187 3.12 17.23 -12.18
N VAL A 188 4.39 16.96 -12.45
CA VAL A 188 5.48 17.41 -11.56
C VAL A 188 5.87 18.83 -11.92
N ILE A 189 5.66 19.75 -10.98
CA ILE A 189 5.86 21.19 -11.14
C ILE A 189 7.07 21.63 -10.31
N GLY A 190 7.90 22.51 -10.88
CA GLY A 190 9.00 23.17 -10.19
C GLY A 190 10.24 22.31 -9.93
N ARG A 191 10.30 21.05 -10.40
CA ARG A 191 11.41 20.11 -10.13
C ARG A 191 12.31 19.80 -11.33
N SER A 192 12.24 20.60 -12.39
CA SER A 192 12.97 20.34 -13.63
C SER A 192 14.48 20.26 -13.45
N LYS A 193 15.06 21.11 -12.58
CA LYS A 193 16.51 21.16 -12.30
C LYS A 193 17.00 19.89 -11.59
N GLU A 194 16.23 19.44 -10.60
CA GLU A 194 16.54 18.21 -9.84
C GLU A 194 16.43 16.98 -10.75
N ILE A 195 15.37 16.89 -11.56
CA ILE A 195 15.16 15.78 -12.53
C ILE A 195 16.30 15.77 -13.55
N GLU A 196 16.67 16.92 -14.12
CA GLU A 196 17.79 17.02 -15.06
C GLU A 196 19.10 16.57 -14.39
N ARG A 197 19.35 17.00 -13.14
CA ARG A 197 20.55 16.59 -12.40
C ARG A 197 20.58 15.09 -12.12
N VAL A 198 19.47 14.49 -11.73
CA VAL A 198 19.34 13.03 -11.55
C VAL A 198 19.61 12.31 -12.86
N THR A 199 19.01 12.75 -13.97
CA THR A 199 19.22 12.20 -15.33
C THR A 199 20.69 12.26 -15.72
N GLN A 200 21.34 13.39 -15.47
CA GLN A 200 22.78 13.58 -15.74
C GLN A 200 23.65 12.62 -14.94
N ILE A 201 23.34 12.44 -13.63
CA ILE A 201 24.10 11.52 -12.76
C ILE A 201 23.93 10.08 -13.23
N LEU A 202 22.71 9.64 -13.54
CA LEU A 202 22.43 8.28 -14.04
C LEU A 202 23.18 7.96 -15.35
N SER A 203 23.49 8.98 -16.15
CA SER A 203 24.22 8.84 -17.43
C SER A 203 25.75 8.84 -17.26
N ARG A 204 26.27 9.01 -16.04
CA ARG A 204 27.72 9.02 -15.78
C ARG A 204 28.29 7.61 -15.79
N ARG A 205 29.59 7.51 -16.08
CA ARG A 205 30.34 6.23 -16.02
C ARG A 205 30.63 5.79 -14.57
N THR A 206 30.84 6.73 -13.67
CA THR A 206 31.16 6.53 -12.26
C THR A 206 30.35 7.48 -11.39
N LYS A 207 30.10 7.17 -10.11
CA LYS A 207 29.23 7.92 -9.22
C LYS A 207 27.85 8.16 -9.88
N ASN A 208 27.30 7.10 -10.48
CA ASN A 208 26.08 7.12 -11.28
C ASN A 208 24.82 6.77 -10.49
N ASN A 209 24.91 6.78 -9.16
CA ASN A 209 23.77 6.59 -8.26
C ASN A 209 23.44 7.93 -7.61
N PRO A 210 22.33 8.60 -8.00
CA PRO A 210 21.91 9.81 -7.32
C PRO A 210 21.31 9.49 -5.94
N CYS A 211 21.56 10.36 -4.98
CA CYS A 211 20.90 10.35 -3.68
C CYS A 211 20.18 11.68 -3.47
N LEU A 212 18.85 11.65 -3.45
CA LEU A 212 18.02 12.81 -3.16
C LEU A 212 18.11 13.15 -1.68
N ILE A 213 18.53 14.36 -1.38
CA ILE A 213 18.71 14.84 -0.01
C ILE A 213 17.76 16.00 0.25
N GLY A 214 16.88 15.84 1.22
CA GLY A 214 15.93 16.89 1.61
C GLY A 214 15.13 16.48 2.83
N GLU A 215 14.51 17.45 3.46
CA GLU A 215 13.63 17.22 4.59
C GLU A 215 12.39 16.40 4.20
N PRO A 216 11.70 15.74 5.15
CA PRO A 216 10.44 15.05 4.86
C PRO A 216 9.40 16.03 4.28
N GLY A 217 8.64 15.57 3.26
CA GLY A 217 7.56 16.38 2.69
C GLY A 217 7.98 17.43 1.65
N VAL A 218 9.29 17.59 1.33
CA VAL A 218 9.73 18.57 0.30
C VAL A 218 9.49 18.10 -1.15
N GLY A 219 9.04 16.86 -1.37
CA GLY A 219 8.74 16.35 -2.70
C GLY A 219 9.89 15.56 -3.34
N LYS A 220 10.67 14.80 -2.59
CA LYS A 220 11.72 13.92 -3.14
C LYS A 220 11.12 12.85 -4.08
N THR A 221 10.01 12.26 -3.70
CA THR A 221 9.29 11.25 -4.52
C THR A 221 8.77 11.86 -5.81
N ALA A 222 8.27 13.11 -5.79
CA ALA A 222 7.82 13.82 -6.98
C ALA A 222 8.94 13.99 -8.04
N VAL A 223 10.21 14.17 -7.62
CA VAL A 223 11.36 14.20 -8.54
C VAL A 223 11.49 12.86 -9.29
N ILE A 224 11.26 11.75 -8.61
CA ILE A 224 11.35 10.39 -9.18
C ILE A 224 10.17 10.10 -10.09
N GLU A 225 8.96 10.53 -9.72
CA GLU A 225 7.77 10.45 -10.57
C GLU A 225 7.96 11.26 -11.86
N GLY A 226 8.51 12.47 -11.76
CA GLY A 226 8.84 13.28 -12.93
C GLY A 226 9.92 12.66 -13.83
N LEU A 227 10.92 11.98 -13.24
CA LEU A 227 11.90 11.21 -14.00
C LEU A 227 11.21 10.04 -14.74
N ALA A 228 10.31 9.33 -14.06
CA ALA A 228 9.55 8.23 -14.66
C ALA A 228 8.67 8.72 -15.83
N GLN A 229 8.04 9.88 -15.71
CA GLN A 229 7.27 10.52 -16.78
C GLN A 229 8.18 10.88 -17.98
N LYS A 230 9.37 11.41 -17.76
CA LYS A 230 10.34 11.70 -18.80
C LYS A 230 10.88 10.43 -19.48
N ILE A 231 11.12 9.36 -18.75
CA ILE A 231 11.49 8.06 -19.33
C ILE A 231 10.34 7.52 -20.19
N ALA A 232 9.11 7.58 -19.69
CA ALA A 232 7.92 7.09 -20.38
C ALA A 232 7.64 7.86 -21.70
N SER A 233 7.86 9.19 -21.70
CA SER A 233 7.73 10.04 -22.89
C SER A 233 8.93 9.98 -23.85
N GLY A 234 10.05 9.35 -23.42
CA GLY A 234 11.28 9.30 -24.18
C GLY A 234 12.12 10.59 -24.14
N ASP A 235 11.77 11.56 -23.26
CA ASP A 235 12.50 12.82 -23.05
C ASP A 235 13.70 12.65 -22.10
N VAL A 236 14.53 11.66 -22.40
CA VAL A 236 15.75 11.32 -21.66
C VAL A 236 16.85 10.87 -22.62
N PRO A 237 18.13 10.91 -22.22
CA PRO A 237 19.23 10.34 -23.01
C PRO A 237 19.00 8.88 -23.39
N GLU A 238 19.52 8.49 -24.56
CA GLU A 238 19.31 7.17 -25.17
C GLU A 238 19.50 5.98 -24.19
N PRO A 239 20.52 5.95 -23.31
CA PRO A 239 20.71 4.84 -22.37
C PRO A 239 19.60 4.68 -21.33
N LEU A 240 18.80 5.72 -21.11
CA LEU A 240 17.71 5.72 -20.13
C LEU A 240 16.33 5.42 -20.75
N LYS A 241 16.16 5.54 -22.05
CA LYS A 241 14.87 5.34 -22.73
C LYS A 241 14.29 3.94 -22.55
N THR A 242 15.14 2.94 -22.41
CA THR A 242 14.74 1.52 -22.22
C THR A 242 14.72 1.08 -20.78
N LYS A 243 15.00 1.99 -19.84
CA LYS A 243 15.06 1.67 -18.42
C LYS A 243 13.66 1.66 -17.81
N ARG A 244 13.50 0.75 -16.83
CA ARG A 244 12.38 0.68 -15.91
C ARG A 244 12.80 1.29 -14.57
N LEU A 245 12.05 2.24 -14.08
CA LEU A 245 12.25 2.84 -12.77
C LEU A 245 11.29 2.18 -11.79
N VAL A 246 11.82 1.39 -10.86
CA VAL A 246 11.01 0.61 -9.92
C VAL A 246 11.32 1.05 -8.49
N SER A 247 10.29 1.55 -7.80
CA SER A 247 10.35 1.86 -6.36
C SER A 247 10.22 0.56 -5.56
N VAL A 248 11.13 0.30 -4.63
CA VAL A 248 11.10 -0.87 -3.75
C VAL A 248 10.74 -0.44 -2.34
N ASP A 249 9.66 -1.03 -1.81
CA ASP A 249 9.29 -0.90 -0.41
C ASP A 249 9.95 -1.99 0.43
N LEU A 250 10.95 -1.59 1.20
CA LEU A 250 11.68 -2.51 2.08
C LEU A 250 10.85 -2.93 3.29
N SER A 251 9.93 -2.08 3.73
CA SER A 251 9.05 -2.39 4.86
C SER A 251 8.13 -3.56 4.52
N SER A 252 7.63 -3.61 3.28
CA SER A 252 6.83 -4.74 2.78
C SER A 252 7.64 -6.02 2.64
N MET A 253 8.94 -5.93 2.30
CA MET A 253 9.82 -7.10 2.23
C MET A 253 10.11 -7.69 3.61
N VAL A 254 10.13 -6.84 4.65
CA VAL A 254 10.34 -7.23 6.06
C VAL A 254 9.04 -7.78 6.68
N ALA A 255 7.92 -7.18 6.40
CA ALA A 255 6.64 -7.45 7.06
C ALA A 255 6.14 -8.91 6.91
N GLY A 256 6.57 -9.63 5.87
CA GLY A 256 6.24 -11.04 5.67
C GLY A 256 7.36 -12.02 6.01
N ALA A 257 8.50 -11.55 6.52
CA ALA A 257 9.63 -12.40 6.86
C ALA A 257 9.55 -12.87 8.32
N LYS A 258 9.47 -14.18 8.54
CA LYS A 258 9.46 -14.78 9.89
C LYS A 258 10.82 -14.73 10.57
N TYR A 259 11.90 -14.69 9.81
CA TYR A 259 13.28 -14.68 10.27
C TYR A 259 14.14 -13.72 9.42
N ARG A 260 15.19 -13.17 10.02
CA ARG A 260 16.17 -12.29 9.36
C ARG A 260 16.69 -12.86 8.03
N GLY A 261 16.98 -14.14 7.95
CA GLY A 261 17.49 -14.79 6.73
C GLY A 261 16.52 -14.77 5.56
N GLU A 262 15.21 -14.74 5.82
CA GLU A 262 14.19 -14.69 4.76
C GLU A 262 14.15 -13.34 4.05
N PHE A 263 14.29 -12.24 4.77
CA PHE A 263 14.43 -10.90 4.19
C PHE A 263 15.72 -10.79 3.35
N GLU A 264 16.85 -11.28 3.89
CA GLU A 264 18.12 -11.28 3.17
C GLU A 264 18.03 -12.09 1.86
N GLU A 265 17.33 -13.22 1.87
CA GLU A 265 17.11 -14.06 0.69
C GLU A 265 16.21 -13.37 -0.35
N ARG A 266 15.13 -12.71 0.10
CA ARG A 266 14.23 -11.92 -0.79
C ARG A 266 15.00 -10.78 -1.45
N LEU A 267 15.78 -10.02 -0.68
CA LEU A 267 16.58 -8.92 -1.20
C LEU A 267 17.64 -9.41 -2.19
N LYS A 268 18.31 -10.54 -1.91
CA LYS A 268 19.26 -11.17 -2.86
C LYS A 268 18.58 -11.60 -4.16
N LYS A 269 17.36 -12.16 -4.10
CA LYS A 269 16.59 -12.52 -5.30
C LYS A 269 16.27 -11.28 -6.13
N VAL A 270 15.77 -10.20 -5.51
CA VAL A 270 15.50 -8.93 -6.20
C VAL A 270 16.77 -8.39 -6.87
N VAL A 271 17.89 -8.35 -6.17
CA VAL A 271 19.16 -7.87 -6.75
C VAL A 271 19.59 -8.72 -7.94
N ASN A 272 19.51 -10.03 -7.83
CA ASN A 272 19.88 -10.94 -8.93
C ASN A 272 18.97 -10.77 -10.16
N GLU A 273 17.65 -10.57 -9.95
CA GLU A 273 16.71 -10.28 -11.03
C GLU A 273 17.04 -8.95 -11.73
N VAL A 274 17.34 -7.90 -10.95
CA VAL A 274 17.73 -6.59 -11.50
C VAL A 274 19.02 -6.68 -12.31
N LEU A 275 20.01 -7.42 -11.82
CA LEU A 275 21.28 -7.64 -12.53
C LEU A 275 21.09 -8.42 -13.84
N ALA A 276 20.22 -9.43 -13.83
CA ALA A 276 19.90 -10.22 -15.01
C ALA A 276 19.14 -9.39 -16.06
N ALA A 277 18.20 -8.57 -15.62
CA ALA A 277 17.37 -7.73 -16.49
C ALA A 277 18.15 -6.57 -17.15
N LYS A 278 19.17 -6.02 -16.49
CA LYS A 278 20.05 -4.92 -16.96
C LYS A 278 19.37 -3.60 -17.30
N ASN A 279 18.04 -3.57 -17.36
CA ASN A 279 17.23 -2.40 -17.73
C ASN A 279 16.48 -1.77 -16.55
N VAL A 280 16.77 -2.16 -15.30
CA VAL A 280 16.08 -1.68 -14.10
C VAL A 280 16.95 -0.65 -13.37
N ILE A 281 16.32 0.45 -12.94
CA ILE A 281 16.84 1.40 -11.97
C ILE A 281 15.97 1.25 -10.72
N LEU A 282 16.57 0.93 -9.59
CA LEU A 282 15.87 0.85 -8.32
C LEU A 282 15.73 2.25 -7.70
N PHE A 283 14.57 2.55 -7.15
CA PHE A 283 14.38 3.68 -6.24
C PHE A 283 14.10 3.15 -4.84
N ILE A 284 14.80 3.67 -3.85
CA ILE A 284 14.64 3.30 -2.46
C ILE A 284 14.48 4.58 -1.64
N ASP A 285 13.28 4.78 -1.13
CA ASP A 285 13.05 5.86 -0.16
C ASP A 285 13.60 5.48 1.21
N GLU A 286 13.87 6.47 2.04
CA GLU A 286 14.53 6.26 3.34
C GLU A 286 15.76 5.34 3.26
N PHE A 287 16.60 5.54 2.23
CA PHE A 287 17.76 4.68 1.92
C PHE A 287 18.71 4.47 3.13
N HIS A 288 18.71 5.38 4.07
CA HIS A 288 19.47 5.27 5.31
C HIS A 288 19.04 4.06 6.18
N THR A 289 17.82 3.59 6.06
CA THR A 289 17.31 2.41 6.80
C THR A 289 18.06 1.15 6.42
N ILE A 290 18.53 1.06 5.16
CA ILE A 290 19.32 -0.06 4.66
C ILE A 290 20.75 0.01 5.16
N VAL A 291 21.32 1.23 5.18
CA VAL A 291 22.76 1.43 5.43
C VAL A 291 23.05 1.57 6.93
N GLY A 292 22.09 2.10 7.70
CA GLY A 292 22.26 2.41 9.13
C GLY A 292 21.87 1.31 10.08
N ALA A 293 21.23 0.28 9.60
CA ALA A 293 20.65 -0.78 10.43
C ALA A 293 21.69 -1.67 11.13
N GLY A 294 22.97 -1.62 10.76
CA GLY A 294 24.03 -2.48 11.30
C GLY A 294 24.53 -2.14 12.71
N SER A 295 24.05 -1.07 13.35
CA SER A 295 24.58 -0.60 14.64
C SER A 295 23.74 -0.96 15.88
N ALA A 296 22.55 -1.53 15.72
CA ALA A 296 21.74 -2.03 16.83
C ALA A 296 21.63 -3.54 16.77
N GLU A 297 21.85 -4.22 17.91
CA GLU A 297 21.65 -5.67 18.04
C GLU A 297 20.24 -6.05 17.60
N GLY A 298 20.12 -6.77 16.48
CA GLY A 298 18.86 -7.21 15.89
C GLY A 298 18.39 -6.44 14.61
N SER A 299 19.11 -5.41 14.15
CA SER A 299 18.75 -4.70 12.94
C SER A 299 19.17 -5.44 11.66
N MET A 300 18.34 -5.34 10.61
CA MET A 300 18.57 -6.03 9.33
C MET A 300 19.64 -5.31 8.52
N ASP A 301 20.75 -6.00 8.23
CA ASP A 301 21.88 -5.42 7.49
C ASP A 301 21.76 -5.70 5.98
N ALA A 302 20.86 -4.97 5.31
CA ALA A 302 20.73 -5.02 3.86
C ALA A 302 21.96 -4.41 3.13
N SER A 303 22.76 -3.60 3.84
CA SER A 303 23.90 -2.93 3.24
C SER A 303 24.99 -3.93 2.80
N ASN A 304 25.20 -5.00 3.55
CA ASN A 304 26.17 -6.05 3.18
C ASN A 304 25.77 -6.80 1.90
N ILE A 305 24.49 -6.82 1.55
CA ILE A 305 23.99 -7.43 0.32
C ILE A 305 24.19 -6.46 -0.86
N LEU A 306 23.86 -5.18 -0.68
CA LEU A 306 23.88 -4.19 -1.77
C LEU A 306 25.29 -3.65 -2.06
N LYS A 307 26.12 -3.44 -1.03
CA LYS A 307 27.46 -2.85 -1.16
C LYS A 307 28.35 -3.51 -2.22
N PRO A 308 28.46 -4.84 -2.33
CA PRO A 308 29.29 -5.47 -3.36
C PRO A 308 28.86 -5.11 -4.78
N PHE A 309 27.58 -5.07 -5.05
CA PHE A 309 27.03 -4.77 -6.38
C PHE A 309 27.13 -3.28 -6.71
N LEU A 310 26.88 -2.41 -5.73
CA LEU A 310 27.12 -0.97 -5.85
C LEU A 310 28.61 -0.67 -6.08
N ALA A 311 29.51 -1.36 -5.35
CA ALA A 311 30.95 -1.17 -5.50
C ALA A 311 31.46 -1.57 -6.88
N ARG A 312 30.89 -2.59 -7.51
CA ARG A 312 31.22 -3.02 -8.87
C ARG A 312 30.54 -2.17 -9.95
N GLY A 313 29.55 -1.34 -9.58
CA GLY A 313 28.78 -0.53 -10.54
C GLY A 313 27.81 -1.35 -11.39
N GLU A 314 27.46 -2.54 -10.93
CA GLU A 314 26.53 -3.45 -11.60
C GLU A 314 25.07 -3.07 -11.34
N LEU A 315 24.80 -2.41 -10.21
CA LEU A 315 23.47 -1.98 -9.78
C LEU A 315 23.33 -0.47 -9.95
N GLN A 316 22.28 -0.01 -10.61
CA GLN A 316 21.85 1.38 -10.64
C GLN A 316 20.73 1.61 -9.61
N LEU A 317 20.96 2.56 -8.71
CA LEU A 317 20.06 2.84 -7.60
C LEU A 317 19.94 4.36 -7.37
N ILE A 318 18.73 4.80 -7.13
CA ILE A 318 18.42 6.15 -6.64
C ILE A 318 18.00 6.02 -5.18
N GLY A 319 18.70 6.69 -4.28
CA GLY A 319 18.32 6.77 -2.87
C GLY A 319 17.62 8.09 -2.56
N ALA A 320 16.76 8.10 -1.54
CA ALA A 320 16.24 9.33 -0.95
C ALA A 320 16.45 9.29 0.57
N THR A 321 16.86 10.40 1.16
CA THR A 321 17.13 10.51 2.61
C THR A 321 17.19 11.96 3.06
N THR A 322 17.37 12.21 4.35
CA THR A 322 17.63 13.54 4.89
C THR A 322 19.14 13.86 4.87
N LEU A 323 19.48 15.15 4.95
CA LEU A 323 20.89 15.58 5.01
C LEU A 323 21.63 15.00 6.22
N LYS A 324 20.94 14.94 7.37
CA LYS A 324 21.49 14.40 8.62
C LYS A 324 21.88 12.93 8.47
N GLU A 325 20.99 12.14 7.87
CA GLU A 325 21.18 10.71 7.67
C GLU A 325 22.19 10.41 6.57
N TYR A 326 22.19 11.18 5.49
CA TYR A 326 23.20 11.09 4.43
C TYR A 326 24.60 11.24 5.01
N LYS A 327 24.86 12.29 5.79
CA LYS A 327 26.16 12.54 6.44
C LYS A 327 26.53 11.44 7.44
N LYS A 328 25.54 10.91 8.14
CA LYS A 328 25.77 9.88 9.18
C LYS A 328 26.10 8.53 8.62
N TYR A 329 25.43 8.10 7.55
CA TYR A 329 25.43 6.71 7.08
C TYR A 329 26.07 6.53 5.70
N ILE A 330 25.96 7.48 4.78
CA ILE A 330 26.45 7.33 3.40
C ILE A 330 27.83 7.98 3.25
N GLU A 331 27.99 9.20 3.68
CA GLU A 331 29.23 9.96 3.54
C GLU A 331 30.39 9.37 4.36
N LYS A 332 30.09 8.69 5.47
CA LYS A 332 31.09 8.00 6.30
C LYS A 332 31.51 6.63 5.77
N ASP A 333 30.76 6.06 4.85
CA ASP A 333 31.07 4.77 4.23
C ASP A 333 31.80 5.00 2.91
N ALA A 334 33.11 4.74 2.90
CA ALA A 334 33.97 4.99 1.74
C ALA A 334 33.53 4.23 0.46
N ALA A 335 32.84 3.11 0.59
CA ALA A 335 32.34 2.35 -0.55
C ALA A 335 31.10 3.02 -1.17
N LEU A 336 30.20 3.55 -0.35
CA LEU A 336 28.99 4.26 -0.77
C LEU A 336 29.30 5.69 -1.24
N GLU A 337 30.13 6.42 -0.52
CA GLU A 337 30.54 7.81 -0.86
C GLU A 337 31.13 7.90 -2.28
N ARG A 338 31.89 6.89 -2.71
CA ARG A 338 32.44 6.82 -4.06
C ARG A 338 31.43 6.47 -5.15
N ARG A 339 30.22 6.06 -4.79
CA ARG A 339 29.19 5.57 -5.72
C ARG A 339 27.97 6.49 -5.79
N PHE A 340 27.65 7.16 -4.69
CA PHE A 340 26.53 8.06 -4.64
C PHE A 340 26.93 9.52 -4.91
N GLN A 341 26.03 10.22 -5.59
CA GLN A 341 26.14 11.66 -5.83
C GLN A 341 24.92 12.36 -5.22
N PRO A 342 25.12 13.27 -4.26
CA PRO A 342 24.01 13.98 -3.63
C PRO A 342 23.32 14.94 -4.61
N VAL A 343 22.00 15.00 -4.53
CA VAL A 343 21.13 15.94 -5.21
C VAL A 343 20.22 16.57 -4.15
N THR A 344 20.42 17.86 -3.87
CA THR A 344 19.62 18.54 -2.86
C THR A 344 18.25 18.88 -3.42
N VAL A 345 17.20 18.48 -2.70
CA VAL A 345 15.82 18.81 -2.96
C VAL A 345 15.36 19.75 -1.85
N GLY A 346 15.31 21.04 -2.18
CA GLY A 346 14.93 22.10 -1.23
C GLY A 346 13.41 22.19 -1.06
N GLU A 347 12.99 22.86 0.03
CA GLU A 347 11.61 23.28 0.21
C GLU A 347 11.24 24.27 -0.92
N PRO A 348 10.10 24.09 -1.61
CA PRO A 348 9.64 25.05 -2.62
C PRO A 348 9.22 26.35 -1.97
N THR A 349 9.28 27.44 -2.73
CA THR A 349 8.73 28.73 -2.31
C THR A 349 7.20 28.67 -2.17
N VAL A 350 6.61 29.69 -1.54
CA VAL A 350 5.14 29.80 -1.46
C VAL A 350 4.53 29.88 -2.86
N GLU A 351 5.14 30.62 -3.77
CA GLU A 351 4.70 30.78 -5.16
C GLU A 351 4.77 29.45 -5.91
N GLU A 352 5.88 28.73 -5.82
CA GLU A 352 6.04 27.39 -6.41
C GLU A 352 5.03 26.41 -5.82
N THR A 353 4.78 26.50 -4.51
CA THR A 353 3.77 25.66 -3.85
C THR A 353 2.37 25.93 -4.38
N VAL A 354 2.00 27.19 -4.62
CA VAL A 354 0.70 27.52 -5.23
C VAL A 354 0.56 26.85 -6.61
N GLU A 355 1.62 26.87 -7.43
CA GLU A 355 1.57 26.21 -8.74
C GLU A 355 1.48 24.67 -8.61
N ILE A 356 2.18 24.08 -7.64
CA ILE A 356 2.04 22.64 -7.33
C ILE A 356 0.59 22.32 -6.94
N LEU A 357 0.00 23.09 -6.04
CA LEU A 357 -1.37 22.93 -5.59
C LEU A 357 -2.39 23.07 -6.72
N LYS A 358 -2.18 23.99 -7.66
CA LYS A 358 -3.00 24.11 -8.88
C LYS A 358 -2.95 22.83 -9.74
N GLY A 359 -1.76 22.23 -9.85
CA GLY A 359 -1.58 21.00 -10.63
C GLY A 359 -2.28 19.78 -10.07
N ILE A 360 -2.47 19.73 -8.74
CA ILE A 360 -3.14 18.59 -8.07
C ILE A 360 -4.59 18.87 -7.71
N ARG A 361 -5.05 20.13 -7.82
CA ARG A 361 -6.39 20.62 -7.41
C ARG A 361 -7.52 19.73 -7.89
N ASP A 362 -7.53 19.41 -9.16
CA ASP A 362 -8.66 18.70 -9.81
C ASP A 362 -8.92 17.34 -9.15
N LYS A 363 -7.87 16.65 -8.68
CA LYS A 363 -8.00 15.38 -7.95
C LYS A 363 -8.64 15.58 -6.56
N TYR A 364 -8.24 16.62 -5.84
CA TYR A 364 -8.82 16.93 -4.53
C TYR A 364 -10.25 17.42 -4.64
N GLU A 365 -10.56 18.21 -5.67
CA GLU A 365 -11.94 18.63 -5.98
C GLU A 365 -12.83 17.43 -6.30
N ALA A 366 -12.33 16.50 -7.13
CA ALA A 366 -13.05 15.27 -7.47
C ALA A 366 -13.26 14.36 -6.25
N HIS A 367 -12.22 14.19 -5.41
CA HIS A 367 -12.30 13.33 -4.22
C HIS A 367 -13.29 13.87 -3.18
N HIS A 368 -13.23 15.16 -2.88
CA HIS A 368 -14.07 15.77 -1.86
C HIS A 368 -15.42 16.30 -2.39
N SER A 369 -15.60 16.32 -3.72
CA SER A 369 -16.78 16.91 -4.37
C SER A 369 -17.02 18.36 -3.96
N VAL A 370 -15.94 19.16 -3.85
CA VAL A 370 -15.95 20.58 -3.49
C VAL A 370 -15.09 21.36 -4.48
N THR A 371 -15.42 22.63 -4.69
CA THR A 371 -14.60 23.53 -5.52
C THR A 371 -13.55 24.20 -4.65
N ILE A 372 -12.28 24.18 -5.10
CA ILE A 372 -11.14 24.79 -4.43
C ILE A 372 -10.69 26.01 -5.25
N THR A 373 -10.90 27.20 -4.72
CA THR A 373 -10.57 28.46 -5.42
C THR A 373 -9.07 28.74 -5.40
N ASP A 374 -8.59 29.55 -6.35
CA ASP A 374 -7.18 30.00 -6.36
C ASP A 374 -6.79 30.74 -5.09
N ASP A 375 -7.72 31.48 -4.49
CA ASP A 375 -7.46 32.17 -3.22
C ASP A 375 -7.31 31.19 -2.06
N ALA A 376 -8.05 30.06 -2.08
CA ALA A 376 -7.87 28.99 -1.09
C ALA A 376 -6.48 28.34 -1.22
N LEU A 377 -6.00 28.09 -2.45
CA LEU A 377 -4.66 27.54 -2.70
C LEU A 377 -3.57 28.51 -2.20
N LYS A 378 -3.69 29.79 -2.50
CA LYS A 378 -2.77 30.83 -2.01
C LYS A 378 -2.79 30.93 -0.49
N ALA A 379 -3.99 30.89 0.11
CA ALA A 379 -4.14 30.89 1.55
C ALA A 379 -3.49 29.65 2.18
N ALA A 380 -3.71 28.45 1.64
CA ALA A 380 -3.11 27.24 2.14
C ALA A 380 -1.57 27.28 2.11
N ALA A 381 -0.97 27.69 1.01
CA ALA A 381 0.48 27.83 0.90
C ALA A 381 1.03 28.88 1.86
N THR A 382 0.41 30.06 1.94
CA THR A 382 0.87 31.17 2.78
C THR A 382 0.70 30.90 4.27
N LEU A 383 -0.48 30.40 4.68
CA LEU A 383 -0.77 30.15 6.08
C LEU A 383 -0.01 28.94 6.62
N SER A 384 0.12 27.87 5.84
CA SER A 384 0.94 26.73 6.26
C SER A 384 2.41 27.10 6.39
N SER A 385 2.95 27.90 5.48
CA SER A 385 4.32 28.41 5.58
C SER A 385 4.53 29.25 6.84
N ARG A 386 3.56 30.07 7.21
CA ARG A 386 3.67 31.02 8.34
C ARG A 386 3.42 30.39 9.71
N TYR A 387 2.48 29.45 9.80
CA TYR A 387 1.99 28.95 11.09
C TYR A 387 2.36 27.49 11.39
N ILE A 388 2.71 26.68 10.38
CA ILE A 388 3.15 25.30 10.56
C ILE A 388 4.68 25.27 10.38
N THR A 389 5.41 25.30 11.48
CA THR A 389 6.87 25.46 11.50
C THR A 389 7.64 24.13 11.61
N ASP A 390 6.98 23.05 11.99
CA ASP A 390 7.54 21.73 12.21
C ASP A 390 7.47 20.81 10.97
N ARG A 391 6.88 21.30 9.87
CA ARG A 391 6.73 20.60 8.59
C ARG A 391 7.13 21.51 7.42
N PHE A 392 7.33 20.89 6.24
CA PHE A 392 7.83 21.57 5.05
C PHE A 392 6.78 21.64 3.93
N LEU A 393 6.91 22.66 3.07
CA LEU A 393 6.18 22.77 1.83
C LEU A 393 6.72 21.72 0.81
N PRO A 394 5.88 21.18 -0.09
CA PRO A 394 4.46 21.48 -0.27
C PRO A 394 3.55 20.66 0.66
N ASP A 395 4.05 19.64 1.36
CA ASP A 395 3.29 18.65 2.12
C ASP A 395 2.30 19.28 3.12
N LYS A 396 2.77 20.23 3.96
CA LYS A 396 1.91 20.93 4.92
C LYS A 396 0.79 21.77 4.27
N ALA A 397 0.99 22.25 3.04
CA ALA A 397 -0.04 23.00 2.32
C ALA A 397 -1.06 22.05 1.66
N ILE A 398 -0.62 20.90 1.18
CA ILE A 398 -1.47 19.82 0.66
C ILE A 398 -2.39 19.30 1.76
N ASP A 399 -1.84 18.97 2.93
CA ASP A 399 -2.62 18.53 4.09
C ASP A 399 -3.67 19.56 4.51
N LEU A 400 -3.33 20.85 4.48
CA LEU A 400 -4.25 21.90 4.84
C LEU A 400 -5.45 22.02 3.88
N ILE A 401 -5.22 21.81 2.58
CA ILE A 401 -6.28 21.75 1.58
C ILE A 401 -7.15 20.52 1.79
N ASP A 402 -6.55 19.37 2.00
CA ASP A 402 -7.25 18.11 2.19
C ASP A 402 -8.17 18.16 3.42
N GLU A 403 -7.64 18.64 4.54
CA GLU A 403 -8.41 18.84 5.79
C GLU A 403 -9.55 19.86 5.62
N ALA A 404 -9.28 21.00 4.97
CA ALA A 404 -10.28 22.02 4.74
C ALA A 404 -11.41 21.54 3.81
N ALA A 405 -11.06 20.82 2.74
CA ALA A 405 -12.01 20.24 1.79
C ALA A 405 -12.89 19.18 2.46
N SER A 406 -12.27 18.29 3.25
CA SER A 406 -12.98 17.28 4.04
C SER A 406 -13.99 17.91 5.00
N LYS A 407 -13.55 18.93 5.75
CA LYS A 407 -14.44 19.67 6.67
C LYS A 407 -15.60 20.35 5.96
N LYS A 408 -15.35 20.93 4.78
CA LYS A 408 -16.39 21.59 3.97
C LYS A 408 -17.42 20.58 3.47
N ARG A 409 -16.99 19.41 3.00
CA ARG A 409 -17.86 18.31 2.58
C ARG A 409 -18.79 17.87 3.70
N LEU A 410 -18.25 17.64 4.91
CA LEU A 410 -19.04 17.25 6.08
C LEU A 410 -20.08 18.31 6.45
N GLY A 411 -19.72 19.59 6.41
CA GLY A 411 -20.64 20.70 6.71
C GLY A 411 -21.69 20.97 5.65
N SER A 412 -21.56 20.41 4.44
CA SER A 412 -22.57 20.50 3.38
C SER A 412 -23.57 19.34 3.37
N GLN A 413 -23.33 18.29 4.17
CA GLN A 413 -24.22 17.13 4.33
C GLN A 413 -25.14 17.24 5.55
N THR A 414 -25.00 18.29 6.34
CA THR A 414 -25.90 18.68 7.44
C THR A 414 -26.80 19.82 7.01
#